data_7d57455743184e86fb0bfa95793380e5
#
_entry.id   7d57455743184e86fb0bfa95793380e5
#
_cell.length_a   1.000
_cell.length_b   1.000
_cell.length_c   1.000
_cell.angle_alpha   90.00
_cell.angle_beta   90.00
_cell.angle_gamma   90.00
#
_symmetry.space_group_name_H-M   'P 1'
#
loop_
_entity.id
_entity.type
_entity.pdbx_description
1 polymer ?
#
loop_
_entity_poly.entity_id
_entity_poly.type
_entity_poly.pdbx_seq_one_letter_code
_entity_poly.pdbx_strand_id
1 'polypeptide(L)'
;TEIKSGGILNLANLLASKSYKIKELNLLNTNVTVPPDAEVIAILGPQVKFFENEITALKAFASTGGRLLIAADPGQSHNINELLTYFGLVFRDNYIIAEVAEMLGRSPTTALGIQFDRTSEITKNIEQDGQIYSVFELASELVTVNSSEDSEYSYLPLIATPDKSFTIEELKIKVTPGVRAAKVLAIQVNKNKSKAPTAVVFGDSDFLTNKDLSSGINKRIALNAISYLAGESDLISIPKKEEAGTKLIMTDRLRNSVVMAGLFLPMLLLIFSGILFYRRKGA
;
A
#
# COMPACT_ATOMS: atom_id res chain seq x y z
N THR A 1 5.91 16.65 2.09
CA THR A 1 5.14 16.36 0.86
C THR A 1 5.96 16.80 -0.36
N GLU A 2 6.77 15.90 -0.91
CA GLU A 2 7.56 16.19 -2.09
C GLU A 2 6.90 15.66 -3.34
N ILE A 3 7.09 16.38 -4.48
CA ILE A 3 6.62 15.96 -5.81
C ILE A 3 7.42 14.75 -6.33
N LYS A 4 8.59 14.46 -5.74
CA LYS A 4 9.44 13.32 -6.07
C LYS A 4 8.73 11.98 -5.92
N SER A 5 9.20 10.94 -6.60
CA SER A 5 8.62 9.59 -6.57
C SER A 5 8.47 9.02 -5.16
N GLY A 6 9.44 9.23 -4.27
CA GLY A 6 9.42 8.83 -2.87
C GLY A 6 8.61 9.74 -1.93
N GLY A 7 8.03 10.87 -2.43
CA GLY A 7 7.18 11.73 -1.62
C GLY A 7 5.75 11.19 -1.50
N ILE A 8 4.96 11.75 -0.59
CA ILE A 8 3.57 11.33 -0.30
C ILE A 8 2.53 12.38 -0.74
N LEU A 9 2.86 13.22 -1.72
CA LEU A 9 1.96 14.31 -2.15
C LEU A 9 0.63 13.77 -2.69
N ASN A 10 0.65 12.66 -3.43
CA ASN A 10 -0.57 12.06 -3.97
C ASN A 10 -1.49 11.56 -2.85
N LEU A 11 -0.93 10.97 -1.79
CA LEU A 11 -1.69 10.57 -0.61
C LEU A 11 -2.27 11.80 0.12
N ALA A 12 -1.45 12.83 0.33
CA ALA A 12 -1.91 14.06 0.98
C ALA A 12 -3.06 14.73 0.20
N ASN A 13 -2.94 14.86 -1.12
CA ASN A 13 -4.00 15.41 -1.98
C ASN A 13 -5.28 14.54 -1.93
N LEU A 14 -5.12 13.23 -1.92
CA LEU A 14 -6.22 12.29 -1.80
C LEU A 14 -6.98 12.47 -0.48
N LEU A 15 -6.26 12.56 0.64
CA LEU A 15 -6.84 12.79 1.96
C LEU A 15 -7.50 14.17 2.05
N ALA A 16 -6.87 15.22 1.52
CA ALA A 16 -7.47 16.55 1.46
C ALA A 16 -8.77 16.56 0.64
N SER A 17 -8.85 15.81 -0.47
CA SER A 17 -10.08 15.65 -1.26
C SER A 17 -11.21 14.94 -0.51
N LYS A 18 -10.87 14.22 0.56
CA LYS A 18 -11.80 13.56 1.50
C LYS A 18 -12.07 14.39 2.75
N SER A 19 -11.66 15.66 2.75
CA SER A 19 -11.84 16.62 3.85
C SER A 19 -11.00 16.34 5.10
N TYR A 20 -9.99 15.47 5.04
CA TYR A 20 -9.03 15.33 6.12
C TYR A 20 -8.13 16.56 6.23
N LYS A 21 -7.93 17.05 7.45
CA LYS A 21 -6.98 18.12 7.75
C LYS A 21 -5.63 17.51 8.09
N ILE A 22 -4.64 17.71 7.23
CA ILE A 22 -3.28 17.19 7.41
C ILE A 22 -2.41 18.29 7.96
N LYS A 23 -1.70 17.99 9.05
CA LYS A 23 -0.70 18.86 9.67
C LYS A 23 0.59 18.10 9.87
N GLU A 24 1.71 18.77 9.67
CA GLU A 24 3.01 18.23 10.04
C GLU A 24 3.16 18.27 11.57
N LEU A 25 3.60 17.15 12.16
CA LEU A 25 3.85 17.02 13.58
C LEU A 25 5.37 17.05 13.82
N ASN A 26 5.81 18.01 14.64
CA ASN A 26 7.20 18.09 15.08
C ASN A 26 7.25 17.89 16.61
N LEU A 27 7.88 16.79 17.04
CA LEU A 27 8.02 16.39 18.44
C LEU A 27 9.39 16.75 19.04
N LEU A 28 10.24 17.50 18.31
CA LEU A 28 11.61 17.85 18.76
C LEU A 28 11.66 18.95 19.83
N ASN A 29 10.55 19.60 20.14
CA ASN A 29 10.51 20.69 21.11
C ASN A 29 10.53 20.17 22.56
N THR A 30 11.05 21.00 23.48
CA THR A 30 11.17 20.68 24.91
C THR A 30 9.85 20.35 25.63
N ASN A 31 8.71 20.78 25.07
CA ASN A 31 7.36 20.41 25.50
C ASN A 31 6.73 19.51 24.44
N VAL A 32 7.13 18.25 24.43
CA VAL A 32 6.64 17.23 23.49
C VAL A 32 5.18 16.92 23.79
N THR A 33 4.27 17.65 23.18
CA THR A 33 2.83 17.39 23.30
C THR A 33 2.22 17.22 21.91
N VAL A 34 1.48 16.14 21.74
CA VAL A 34 0.64 15.96 20.56
C VAL A 34 -0.50 16.98 20.61
N PRO A 35 -0.79 17.70 19.51
CA PRO A 35 -1.92 18.62 19.48
C PRO A 35 -3.23 17.93 19.89
N PRO A 36 -4.08 18.57 20.72
CA PRO A 36 -5.31 17.95 21.25
C PRO A 36 -6.37 17.71 20.17
N ASP A 37 -6.23 18.34 18.99
CA ASP A 37 -7.08 18.15 17.83
C ASP A 37 -6.57 17.04 16.87
N ALA A 38 -5.49 16.34 17.22
CA ALA A 38 -5.00 15.20 16.45
C ALA A 38 -5.81 13.94 16.82
N GLU A 39 -6.42 13.31 15.82
CA GLU A 39 -7.13 12.03 15.98
C GLU A 39 -6.25 10.86 15.57
N VAL A 40 -5.47 11.03 14.51
CA VAL A 40 -4.56 10.03 13.98
C VAL A 40 -3.18 10.63 13.75
N ILE A 41 -2.14 9.96 14.23
CA ILE A 41 -0.75 10.26 13.87
C ILE A 41 -0.27 9.23 12.85
N ALA A 42 0.27 9.70 11.73
CA ALA A 42 0.89 8.87 10.72
C ALA A 42 2.42 8.96 10.81
N ILE A 43 3.07 7.82 11.00
CA ILE A 43 4.53 7.64 10.99
C ILE A 43 4.86 6.88 9.71
N LEU A 44 5.45 7.56 8.72
CA LEU A 44 5.64 7.04 7.38
C LEU A 44 7.12 7.09 7.00
N GLY A 45 7.76 5.93 6.81
CA GLY A 45 9.14 5.79 6.39
C GLY A 45 10.15 6.47 7.31
N PRO A 46 10.18 6.20 8.63
CA PRO A 46 11.18 6.78 9.51
C PRO A 46 12.57 6.29 9.12
N GLN A 47 13.51 7.21 8.91
CA GLN A 47 14.88 6.88 8.47
C GLN A 47 15.90 6.99 9.59
N VAL A 48 15.55 7.66 10.68
CA VAL A 48 16.41 7.92 11.83
C VAL A 48 15.73 7.50 13.12
N LYS A 49 16.52 7.35 14.18
CA LYS A 49 15.99 7.00 15.51
C LYS A 49 15.15 8.12 16.07
N PHE A 50 14.02 7.75 16.65
CA PHE A 50 13.23 8.62 17.52
C PHE A 50 13.97 8.84 18.85
N PHE A 51 13.82 10.01 19.41
CA PHE A 51 14.24 10.27 20.78
C PHE A 51 13.28 9.62 21.78
N GLU A 52 13.78 9.35 22.99
CA GLU A 52 12.98 8.70 24.05
C GLU A 52 11.71 9.50 24.40
N ASN A 53 11.81 10.84 24.41
CA ASN A 53 10.66 11.72 24.65
C ASN A 53 9.61 11.65 23.53
N GLU A 54 10.02 11.46 22.26
CA GLU A 54 9.10 11.27 21.13
C GLU A 54 8.33 9.94 21.26
N ILE A 55 9.06 8.84 21.53
CA ILE A 55 8.43 7.53 21.80
C ILE A 55 7.47 7.59 22.97
N THR A 56 7.85 8.28 24.06
CA THR A 56 7.01 8.46 25.24
C THR A 56 5.74 9.24 24.90
N ALA A 57 5.84 10.31 24.12
CA ALA A 57 4.69 11.10 23.69
C ALA A 57 3.74 10.30 22.78
N LEU A 58 4.28 9.48 21.87
CA LEU A 58 3.46 8.62 21.00
C LEU A 58 2.72 7.53 21.80
N LYS A 59 3.40 6.92 22.78
CA LYS A 59 2.77 5.96 23.70
C LYS A 59 1.67 6.63 24.56
N ALA A 60 1.94 7.82 25.09
CA ALA A 60 0.96 8.59 25.86
C ALA A 60 -0.27 8.94 24.99
N PHE A 61 -0.06 9.38 23.75
CA PHE A 61 -1.13 9.64 22.79
C PHE A 61 -2.00 8.40 22.56
N ALA A 62 -1.38 7.25 22.28
CA ALA A 62 -2.11 6.00 22.08
C ALA A 62 -2.86 5.54 23.34
N SER A 63 -2.29 5.73 24.54
CA SER A 63 -2.92 5.33 25.81
C SER A 63 -4.19 6.13 26.11
N THR A 64 -4.26 7.39 25.67
CA THR A 64 -5.41 8.28 25.81
C THR A 64 -6.47 8.13 24.72
N GLY A 65 -6.31 7.16 23.82
CA GLY A 65 -7.26 6.87 22.75
C GLY A 65 -6.89 7.45 21.38
N GLY A 66 -5.73 8.09 21.27
CA GLY A 66 -5.14 8.47 19.99
C GLY A 66 -4.78 7.25 19.14
N ARG A 67 -4.77 7.38 17.83
CA ARG A 67 -4.64 6.26 16.90
C ARG A 67 -3.43 6.45 16.00
N LEU A 68 -2.75 5.36 15.65
CA LEU A 68 -1.48 5.39 14.92
C LEU A 68 -1.59 4.66 13.58
N LEU A 69 -1.16 5.31 12.52
CA LEU A 69 -0.80 4.66 11.25
C LEU A 69 0.72 4.58 11.20
N ILE A 70 1.27 3.38 11.16
CA ILE A 70 2.72 3.16 11.16
C ILE A 70 3.09 2.39 9.90
N ALA A 71 4.02 2.91 9.12
CA ALA A 71 4.60 2.25 7.96
C ALA A 71 6.12 2.45 8.00
N ALA A 72 6.88 1.36 8.07
CA ALA A 72 8.33 1.40 8.24
C ALA A 72 9.03 0.46 7.26
N ASP A 73 10.24 0.85 6.84
CA ASP A 73 11.02 0.15 5.84
C ASP A 73 12.24 -0.54 6.49
N PRO A 74 12.60 -1.76 6.07
CA PRO A 74 13.78 -2.45 6.57
C PRO A 74 15.09 -1.78 6.13
N GLY A 75 16.14 -2.04 6.89
CA GLY A 75 17.47 -1.51 6.62
C GLY A 75 17.65 -0.03 6.93
N GLN A 76 16.66 0.62 7.54
CA GLN A 76 16.76 2.01 8.01
C GLN A 76 17.23 2.05 9.47
N SER A 77 17.83 3.18 9.86
CA SER A 77 18.40 3.32 11.22
C SER A 77 17.35 3.68 12.30
N HIS A 78 16.06 3.44 12.05
CA HIS A 78 15.00 3.74 13.02
C HIS A 78 14.98 2.74 14.20
N ASN A 79 14.36 3.17 15.30
CA ASN A 79 14.09 2.35 16.49
C ASN A 79 12.59 2.12 16.68
N ILE A 80 11.84 1.92 15.61
CA ILE A 80 10.36 1.81 15.62
C ILE A 80 9.87 0.70 16.57
N ASN A 81 10.68 -0.35 16.79
CA ASN A 81 10.36 -1.42 17.70
C ASN A 81 10.18 -0.97 19.14
N GLU A 82 10.77 0.15 19.57
CA GLU A 82 10.52 0.72 20.90
C GLU A 82 9.05 1.19 21.06
N LEU A 83 8.42 1.60 19.96
CA LEU A 83 6.99 1.93 19.93
C LEU A 83 6.15 0.66 19.69
N LEU A 84 6.54 -0.22 18.76
CA LEU A 84 5.75 -1.39 18.38
C LEU A 84 5.64 -2.42 19.50
N THR A 85 6.68 -2.61 20.29
CA THR A 85 6.65 -3.52 21.46
C THR A 85 5.66 -3.10 22.52
N TYR A 86 5.35 -1.80 22.64
CA TYR A 86 4.26 -1.32 23.49
C TYR A 86 2.90 -1.92 23.09
N PHE A 87 2.69 -2.15 21.81
CA PHE A 87 1.51 -2.81 21.28
C PHE A 87 1.65 -4.33 21.16
N GLY A 88 2.76 -4.93 21.60
CA GLY A 88 3.01 -6.37 21.46
C GLY A 88 3.35 -6.81 20.03
N LEU A 89 3.87 -5.90 19.21
CA LEU A 89 4.32 -6.16 17.84
C LEU A 89 5.83 -6.04 17.72
N VAL A 90 6.40 -6.72 16.73
CA VAL A 90 7.78 -6.58 16.30
C VAL A 90 7.85 -6.47 14.78
N PHE A 91 8.53 -5.45 14.31
CA PHE A 91 9.04 -5.31 12.97
C PHE A 91 10.36 -6.06 12.88
N ARG A 92 10.47 -7.06 12.00
CA ARG A 92 11.61 -7.99 11.95
C ARG A 92 12.88 -7.39 11.35
N ASP A 93 12.76 -6.27 10.65
CA ASP A 93 13.87 -5.62 9.94
C ASP A 93 14.58 -6.57 8.96
N ASN A 94 13.80 -7.41 8.30
CA ASN A 94 14.20 -8.36 7.28
C ASN A 94 13.55 -8.02 5.94
N TYR A 95 13.94 -8.70 4.87
CA TYR A 95 13.37 -8.49 3.55
C TYR A 95 12.53 -9.69 3.12
N ILE A 96 11.30 -9.46 2.76
CA ILE A 96 10.41 -10.50 2.22
C ILE A 96 10.73 -10.71 0.74
N ILE A 97 10.94 -11.97 0.36
CA ILE A 97 11.14 -12.40 -1.02
C ILE A 97 9.90 -13.15 -1.48
N ALA A 98 9.32 -12.70 -2.57
CA ALA A 98 8.15 -13.31 -3.18
C ALA A 98 8.44 -13.68 -4.64
N GLU A 99 8.83 -14.94 -4.88
CA GLU A 99 9.17 -15.44 -6.22
C GLU A 99 8.04 -15.24 -7.25
N VAL A 100 6.79 -15.17 -6.80
CA VAL A 100 5.63 -14.90 -7.67
C VAL A 100 5.70 -13.50 -8.33
N ALA A 101 6.43 -12.56 -7.75
CA ALA A 101 6.60 -11.22 -8.32
C ALA A 101 7.35 -11.26 -9.64
N GLU A 102 8.34 -12.15 -9.79
CA GLU A 102 9.09 -12.34 -11.04
C GLU A 102 8.17 -12.79 -12.19
N MET A 103 7.18 -13.63 -11.92
CA MET A 103 6.20 -14.08 -12.91
C MET A 103 5.35 -12.92 -13.46
N LEU A 104 5.25 -11.83 -12.68
CA LEU A 104 4.58 -10.58 -13.07
C LEU A 104 5.56 -9.52 -13.59
N GLY A 105 6.83 -9.89 -13.84
CA GLY A 105 7.86 -8.98 -14.33
C GLY A 105 8.34 -7.95 -13.32
N ARG A 106 8.15 -8.22 -12.00
CA ARG A 106 8.62 -7.38 -10.89
C ARG A 106 9.89 -7.96 -10.25
N SER A 107 10.57 -7.16 -9.42
CA SER A 107 11.67 -7.67 -8.60
C SER A 107 11.19 -8.75 -7.63
N PRO A 108 11.99 -9.79 -7.33
CA PRO A 108 11.66 -10.74 -6.27
C PRO A 108 11.57 -10.10 -4.87
N THR A 109 12.13 -8.90 -4.70
CA THR A 109 12.01 -8.08 -3.49
C THR A 109 10.69 -7.30 -3.40
N THR A 110 9.85 -7.35 -4.44
CA THR A 110 8.50 -6.83 -4.40
C THR A 110 7.59 -7.86 -3.71
N ALA A 111 7.15 -7.58 -2.52
CA ALA A 111 6.16 -8.40 -1.83
C ALA A 111 4.75 -8.09 -2.36
N LEU A 112 4.03 -9.12 -2.78
CA LEU A 112 2.65 -9.01 -3.21
C LEU A 112 1.73 -9.45 -2.06
N GLY A 113 0.93 -8.53 -1.55
CA GLY A 113 -0.14 -8.84 -0.62
C GLY A 113 -1.34 -9.39 -1.40
N ILE A 114 -1.64 -10.67 -1.24
CA ILE A 114 -2.74 -11.35 -1.94
C ILE A 114 -3.72 -12.04 -0.99
N GLN A 115 -3.32 -12.24 0.25
CA GLN A 115 -4.19 -12.79 1.29
C GLN A 115 -4.70 -11.61 2.13
N PHE A 116 -6.01 -11.38 2.08
CA PHE A 116 -6.67 -10.28 2.79
C PHE A 116 -7.63 -10.82 3.83
N ASP A 117 -7.59 -10.25 5.04
CA ASP A 117 -8.60 -10.57 6.05
C ASP A 117 -9.98 -10.07 5.61
N ARG A 118 -10.98 -10.92 5.76
CA ARG A 118 -12.37 -10.63 5.33
C ARG A 118 -13.23 -10.06 6.43
N THR A 119 -12.74 -10.00 7.65
CA THR A 119 -13.47 -9.51 8.82
C THR A 119 -13.18 -8.05 9.14
N SER A 120 -11.99 -7.56 8.75
CA SER A 120 -11.61 -6.16 8.94
C SER A 120 -12.35 -5.22 8.01
N GLU A 121 -12.81 -4.10 8.54
CA GLU A 121 -13.38 -3.01 7.75
C GLU A 121 -12.39 -2.48 6.68
N ILE A 122 -11.08 -2.60 6.94
CA ILE A 122 -10.04 -2.15 6.02
C ILE A 122 -9.98 -3.00 4.76
N THR A 123 -10.19 -4.32 4.88
CA THR A 123 -9.91 -5.29 3.82
C THR A 123 -11.11 -6.10 3.34
N LYS A 124 -12.23 -6.12 4.07
CA LYS A 124 -13.41 -7.00 3.80
C LYS A 124 -14.02 -6.87 2.39
N ASN A 125 -13.88 -5.71 1.73
CA ASN A 125 -14.51 -5.45 0.44
C ASN A 125 -13.51 -5.40 -0.73
N ILE A 126 -12.25 -5.79 -0.51
CA ILE A 126 -11.17 -5.65 -1.50
C ILE A 126 -11.40 -6.50 -2.74
N GLU A 127 -11.99 -7.69 -2.62
CA GLU A 127 -12.16 -8.64 -3.71
C GLU A 127 -13.17 -8.21 -4.79
N GLN A 128 -13.91 -7.11 -4.58
CA GLN A 128 -14.98 -6.68 -5.50
C GLN A 128 -14.48 -5.96 -6.76
N ASP A 129 -13.21 -5.55 -6.83
CA ASP A 129 -12.71 -4.64 -7.87
C ASP A 129 -11.86 -5.31 -8.96
N GLY A 130 -11.72 -6.63 -8.98
CA GLY A 130 -10.99 -7.36 -10.04
C GLY A 130 -9.44 -7.23 -9.99
N GLN A 131 -8.89 -6.30 -9.22
CA GLN A 131 -7.47 -6.22 -8.89
C GLN A 131 -7.27 -6.74 -7.47
N ILE A 132 -6.68 -7.93 -7.33
CA ILE A 132 -6.69 -8.67 -6.07
C ILE A 132 -5.28 -8.68 -5.45
N TYR A 133 -4.48 -7.66 -5.62
CA TYR A 133 -3.16 -7.58 -5.01
C TYR A 133 -2.77 -6.17 -4.60
N SER A 134 -2.04 -6.06 -3.50
CA SER A 134 -1.29 -4.87 -3.10
C SER A 134 0.20 -5.08 -3.37
N VAL A 135 0.93 -3.99 -3.53
CA VAL A 135 2.35 -3.99 -3.88
C VAL A 135 3.13 -3.31 -2.78
N PHE A 136 4.12 -4.01 -2.25
CA PHE A 136 5.04 -3.53 -1.23
C PHE A 136 6.48 -3.75 -1.72
N GLU A 137 7.28 -2.71 -1.73
CA GLU A 137 8.68 -2.78 -2.16
C GLU A 137 9.59 -2.97 -0.94
N LEU A 138 10.49 -3.94 -0.98
CA LEU A 138 11.43 -4.19 0.12
C LEU A 138 10.76 -4.34 1.51
N ALA A 139 9.60 -4.97 1.58
CA ALA A 139 8.83 -5.07 2.82
C ALA A 139 9.47 -5.97 3.87
N SER A 140 9.25 -5.66 5.15
CA SER A 140 9.62 -6.49 6.29
C SER A 140 8.43 -7.23 6.87
N GLU A 141 8.69 -8.38 7.47
CA GLU A 141 7.69 -9.18 8.18
C GLU A 141 7.31 -8.55 9.52
N LEU A 142 6.01 -8.48 9.79
CA LEU A 142 5.47 -8.10 11.09
C LEU A 142 5.06 -9.34 11.86
N VAL A 143 5.40 -9.39 13.16
CA VAL A 143 5.02 -10.49 14.04
C VAL A 143 4.44 -9.98 15.36
N THR A 144 3.54 -10.78 15.95
CA THR A 144 3.01 -10.54 17.29
C THR A 144 3.85 -11.27 18.32
N VAL A 145 4.17 -10.62 19.44
CA VAL A 145 4.96 -11.20 20.53
C VAL A 145 4.06 -11.71 21.65
N ASN A 146 2.94 -11.06 21.90
CA ASN A 146 2.01 -11.35 22.98
C ASN A 146 0.62 -11.67 22.42
N SER A 147 0.36 -12.94 22.16
CA SER A 147 -0.96 -13.43 21.73
C SER A 147 -1.74 -14.13 22.85
N SER A 148 -1.52 -13.75 24.14
CA SER A 148 -2.28 -14.28 25.25
C SER A 148 -3.67 -13.66 25.31
N GLU A 149 -4.67 -14.41 25.80
CA GLU A 149 -6.04 -13.90 26.00
C GLU A 149 -6.11 -12.72 26.96
N ASP A 150 -5.12 -12.58 27.84
CA ASP A 150 -4.98 -11.47 28.79
C ASP A 150 -4.28 -10.24 28.22
N SER A 151 -3.91 -10.24 26.93
CA SER A 151 -3.29 -9.06 26.29
C SER A 151 -4.23 -7.88 26.29
N GLU A 152 -3.70 -6.67 26.54
CA GLU A 152 -4.45 -5.42 26.42
C GLU A 152 -4.95 -5.19 24.97
N TYR A 153 -4.26 -5.75 23.99
CA TYR A 153 -4.50 -5.57 22.54
C TYR A 153 -4.85 -6.89 21.88
N SER A 154 -5.72 -6.82 20.88
CA SER A 154 -6.02 -7.88 19.92
C SER A 154 -5.43 -7.52 18.55
N TYR A 155 -5.01 -8.54 17.82
CA TYR A 155 -4.28 -8.41 16.56
C TYR A 155 -5.04 -9.10 15.44
N LEU A 156 -5.13 -8.42 14.30
CA LEU A 156 -5.72 -8.98 13.10
C LEU A 156 -4.73 -8.78 11.94
N PRO A 157 -4.09 -9.85 11.45
CA PRO A 157 -3.30 -9.79 10.23
C PRO A 157 -4.19 -9.39 9.07
N LEU A 158 -3.94 -8.22 8.49
CA LEU A 158 -4.77 -7.66 7.41
C LEU A 158 -4.39 -8.18 6.04
N ILE A 159 -3.08 -8.25 5.80
CA ILE A 159 -2.50 -8.53 4.50
C ILE A 159 -1.31 -9.46 4.68
N ALA A 160 -1.28 -10.52 3.89
CA ALA A 160 -0.13 -11.42 3.84
C ALA A 160 0.25 -11.77 2.40
N THR A 161 1.49 -12.21 2.25
CA THR A 161 2.05 -12.70 0.99
C THR A 161 1.57 -14.12 0.67
N PRO A 162 1.85 -14.66 -0.55
CA PRO A 162 1.66 -16.08 -0.84
C PRO A 162 2.47 -16.99 0.08
N ASP A 163 2.01 -18.23 0.29
CA ASP A 163 2.63 -19.24 1.17
C ASP A 163 4.05 -19.63 0.78
N LYS A 164 4.48 -19.34 -0.45
CA LYS A 164 5.84 -19.65 -0.93
C LYS A 164 6.84 -18.53 -0.68
N SER A 165 6.45 -17.46 0.00
CA SER A 165 7.34 -16.36 0.37
C SER A 165 8.27 -16.77 1.50
N PHE A 166 9.44 -16.15 1.56
CA PHE A 166 10.42 -16.33 2.64
C PHE A 166 11.08 -15.01 2.97
N THR A 167 11.85 -14.96 4.06
CA THR A 167 12.57 -13.76 4.47
C THR A 167 14.08 -13.98 4.41
N ILE A 168 14.81 -12.88 4.21
CA ILE A 168 16.26 -12.80 4.28
C ILE A 168 16.66 -11.61 5.15
N GLU A 169 17.77 -11.71 5.87
CA GLU A 169 18.25 -10.65 6.76
C GLU A 169 18.98 -9.53 5.99
N GLU A 170 19.59 -9.85 4.86
CA GLU A 170 20.37 -8.92 4.05
C GLU A 170 20.12 -9.16 2.56
N LEU A 171 20.09 -8.09 1.77
CA LEU A 171 20.03 -8.17 0.32
C LEU A 171 21.37 -8.62 -0.25
N LYS A 172 21.47 -9.89 -0.68
CA LYS A 172 22.65 -10.50 -1.27
C LYS A 172 22.39 -10.98 -2.68
N ILE A 173 23.44 -11.05 -3.51
CA ILE A 173 23.36 -11.56 -4.90
C ILE A 173 22.92 -13.05 -4.93
N LYS A 174 23.33 -13.84 -3.93
CA LYS A 174 22.85 -15.22 -3.76
C LYS A 174 22.03 -15.31 -2.49
N VAL A 175 20.76 -15.59 -2.65
CA VAL A 175 19.82 -15.74 -1.57
C VAL A 175 19.64 -17.22 -1.27
N THR A 176 19.82 -17.62 0.00
CA THR A 176 19.41 -18.95 0.47
C THR A 176 17.99 -18.83 1.00
N PRO A 177 17.01 -19.51 0.38
CA PRO A 177 15.65 -19.45 0.88
C PRO A 177 15.54 -19.97 2.30
N GLY A 178 14.91 -19.18 3.18
CA GLY A 178 14.49 -19.61 4.51
C GLY A 178 13.22 -20.46 4.47
N VAL A 179 12.56 -20.57 5.61
CA VAL A 179 11.27 -21.28 5.72
C VAL A 179 10.23 -20.54 4.88
N ARG A 180 9.63 -21.28 3.92
CA ARG A 180 8.59 -20.76 3.06
C ARG A 180 7.24 -20.79 3.78
N ALA A 181 6.64 -19.62 3.90
CA ALA A 181 5.31 -19.44 4.47
C ALA A 181 4.77 -18.07 4.05
N ALA A 182 3.48 -17.84 4.19
CA ALA A 182 2.91 -16.51 4.10
C ALA A 182 3.56 -15.59 5.13
N LYS A 183 3.88 -14.35 4.73
CA LYS A 183 4.50 -13.33 5.55
C LYS A 183 3.52 -12.18 5.76
N VAL A 184 3.37 -11.75 7.00
CA VAL A 184 2.42 -10.69 7.34
C VAL A 184 3.03 -9.33 6.99
N LEU A 185 2.33 -8.59 6.13
CA LEU A 185 2.70 -7.27 5.63
C LEU A 185 2.00 -6.14 6.39
N ALA A 186 0.81 -6.40 6.92
CA ALA A 186 0.03 -5.41 7.64
C ALA A 186 -0.75 -6.05 8.79
N ILE A 187 -0.81 -5.35 9.94
CA ILE A 187 -1.53 -5.77 11.14
C ILE A 187 -2.39 -4.63 11.65
N GLN A 188 -3.65 -4.93 11.97
CA GLN A 188 -4.54 -4.08 12.72
C GLN A 188 -4.44 -4.41 14.21
N VAL A 189 -4.32 -3.38 15.04
CA VAL A 189 -4.26 -3.47 16.50
C VAL A 189 -5.49 -2.78 17.08
N ASN A 190 -6.25 -3.49 17.88
CA ASN A 190 -7.41 -2.97 18.58
C ASN A 190 -7.25 -3.13 20.08
N LYS A 191 -7.80 -2.21 20.86
CA LYS A 191 -7.88 -2.37 22.31
C LYS A 191 -8.86 -3.48 22.64
N ASN A 192 -8.41 -4.54 23.32
CA ASN A 192 -9.17 -5.79 23.46
C ASN A 192 -10.57 -5.60 24.06
N LYS A 193 -10.67 -4.85 25.17
CA LYS A 193 -11.95 -4.63 25.88
C LYS A 193 -12.95 -3.77 25.10
N SER A 194 -12.49 -2.72 24.44
CA SER A 194 -13.36 -1.76 23.73
C SER A 194 -13.47 -2.03 22.25
N LYS A 195 -12.64 -2.92 21.71
CA LYS A 195 -12.46 -3.17 20.27
C LYS A 195 -12.19 -1.87 19.46
N ALA A 196 -11.77 -0.80 20.17
CA ALA A 196 -11.46 0.47 19.54
C ALA A 196 -10.18 0.34 18.68
N PRO A 197 -10.15 0.95 17.48
CA PRO A 197 -8.94 1.00 16.68
C PRO A 197 -7.83 1.73 17.43
N THR A 198 -6.65 1.15 17.47
CA THR A 198 -5.49 1.72 18.15
C THR A 198 -4.36 1.99 17.17
N ALA A 199 -4.01 1.01 16.37
CA ALA A 199 -2.99 1.18 15.34
C ALA A 199 -3.26 0.31 14.11
N VAL A 200 -2.75 0.76 12.97
CA VAL A 200 -2.54 -0.06 11.77
C VAL A 200 -1.07 0.05 11.41
N VAL A 201 -0.40 -1.09 11.31
CA VAL A 201 1.04 -1.17 11.09
C VAL A 201 1.31 -1.89 9.77
N PHE A 202 2.18 -1.31 8.95
CA PHE A 202 2.64 -1.86 7.68
C PHE A 202 4.16 -2.08 7.73
N GLY A 203 4.61 -3.18 7.14
CA GLY A 203 6.02 -3.54 7.04
C GLY A 203 6.76 -2.90 5.87
N ASP A 204 6.20 -1.86 5.28
CA ASP A 204 6.73 -1.08 4.16
C ASP A 204 6.04 0.28 4.13
N SER A 205 6.73 1.35 3.76
CA SER A 205 6.15 2.67 3.57
C SER A 205 6.04 3.07 2.10
N ASP A 206 6.77 2.42 1.22
CA ASP A 206 6.83 2.74 -0.21
C ASP A 206 5.47 2.62 -0.90
N PHE A 207 4.60 1.72 -0.42
CA PHE A 207 3.24 1.56 -0.96
C PHE A 207 2.37 2.82 -0.86
N LEU A 208 2.74 3.78 0.02
CA LEU A 208 2.06 5.07 0.22
C LEU A 208 2.67 6.20 -0.61
N THR A 209 3.82 5.96 -1.24
CA THR A 209 4.55 6.96 -2.01
C THR A 209 3.85 7.33 -3.33
N ASN A 210 4.25 8.44 -3.91
CA ASN A 210 3.76 8.88 -5.22
C ASN A 210 4.00 7.84 -6.33
N LYS A 211 5.03 7.00 -6.17
CA LYS A 211 5.38 5.93 -7.11
C LYS A 211 4.37 4.78 -7.03
N ASP A 212 4.08 4.29 -5.82
CA ASP A 212 3.42 3.01 -5.64
C ASP A 212 1.97 3.10 -5.11
N LEU A 213 1.51 4.28 -4.72
CA LEU A 213 0.14 4.49 -4.24
C LEU A 213 -0.94 4.02 -5.24
N SER A 214 -0.68 4.13 -6.54
CA SER A 214 -1.60 3.70 -7.59
C SER A 214 -1.36 2.26 -8.06
N SER A 215 -0.43 1.53 -7.45
CA SER A 215 -0.12 0.14 -7.78
C SER A 215 -1.14 -0.81 -7.14
N GLY A 216 -1.76 -1.67 -7.93
CA GLY A 216 -2.79 -2.60 -7.43
C GLY A 216 -3.88 -1.85 -6.65
N ILE A 217 -4.12 -2.31 -5.42
CA ILE A 217 -5.14 -1.74 -4.52
C ILE A 217 -4.54 -0.85 -3.40
N ASN A 218 -3.27 -0.43 -3.50
CA ASN A 218 -2.57 0.32 -2.46
C ASN A 218 -3.33 1.57 -2.02
N LYS A 219 -3.82 2.36 -2.97
CA LYS A 219 -4.63 3.56 -2.71
C LYS A 219 -5.85 3.27 -1.85
N ARG A 220 -6.53 2.16 -2.12
CA ARG A 220 -7.71 1.75 -1.38
C ARG A 220 -7.38 1.32 0.03
N ILE A 221 -6.32 0.50 0.19
CA ILE A 221 -5.83 0.07 1.50
C ILE A 221 -5.46 1.28 2.35
N ALA A 222 -4.70 2.24 1.79
CA ALA A 222 -4.30 3.45 2.49
C ALA A 222 -5.50 4.26 2.98
N LEU A 223 -6.48 4.51 2.10
CA LEU A 223 -7.71 5.22 2.47
C LEU A 223 -8.51 4.49 3.54
N ASN A 224 -8.74 3.18 3.36
CA ASN A 224 -9.50 2.39 4.31
C ASN A 224 -8.83 2.35 5.70
N ALA A 225 -7.49 2.21 5.75
CA ALA A 225 -6.76 2.22 7.01
C ALA A 225 -6.89 3.56 7.74
N ILE A 226 -6.78 4.67 7.02
CA ILE A 226 -6.92 6.00 7.60
C ILE A 226 -8.38 6.26 8.04
N SER A 227 -9.37 5.94 7.20
CA SER A 227 -10.79 6.10 7.56
C SER A 227 -11.17 5.24 8.76
N TYR A 228 -10.66 4.01 8.84
CA TYR A 228 -10.85 3.14 9.99
C TYR A 228 -10.28 3.76 11.27
N LEU A 229 -9.04 4.25 11.20
CA LEU A 229 -8.39 4.92 12.32
C LEU A 229 -9.11 6.23 12.69
N ALA A 230 -9.62 6.99 11.74
CA ALA A 230 -10.41 8.20 11.98
C ALA A 230 -11.81 7.93 12.58
N GLY A 231 -12.23 6.65 12.59
CA GLY A 231 -13.57 6.28 13.08
C GLY A 231 -14.68 6.53 12.06
N GLU A 232 -14.33 6.71 10.80
CA GLU A 232 -15.24 7.01 9.69
C GLU A 232 -15.58 5.74 8.88
N SER A 233 -16.01 4.69 9.56
CA SER A 233 -16.30 3.38 8.93
C SER A 233 -17.35 3.46 7.81
N ASP A 234 -18.23 4.43 7.83
CA ASP A 234 -19.24 4.63 6.80
C ASP A 234 -18.65 5.07 5.44
N LEU A 235 -17.47 5.69 5.42
CA LEU A 235 -16.78 6.07 4.19
C LEU A 235 -16.06 4.90 3.49
N ILE A 236 -15.85 3.80 4.20
CA ILE A 236 -15.21 2.58 3.67
C ILE A 236 -16.17 1.81 2.75
N SER A 237 -17.47 2.03 2.85
CA SER A 237 -18.51 1.14 2.34
C SER A 237 -18.99 1.39 0.90
N ILE A 238 -18.60 2.48 0.23
CA ILE A 238 -19.06 2.76 -1.13
C ILE A 238 -17.88 2.93 -2.07
N PRO A 239 -17.51 1.92 -2.85
CA PRO A 239 -16.68 2.17 -4.03
C PRO A 239 -17.51 3.10 -4.94
N LYS A 240 -17.17 4.40 -5.01
CA LYS A 240 -17.56 5.19 -6.15
C LYS A 240 -17.04 4.41 -7.35
N LYS A 241 -17.95 3.88 -8.17
CA LYS A 241 -17.62 3.31 -9.46
C LYS A 241 -16.88 4.42 -10.20
N GLU A 242 -15.54 4.44 -10.08
CA GLU A 242 -14.73 5.23 -11.00
C GLU A 242 -15.15 4.66 -12.34
N GLU A 243 -15.78 5.46 -13.17
CA GLU A 243 -16.00 5.10 -14.56
C GLU A 243 -14.61 4.70 -15.04
N ALA A 244 -14.40 3.41 -15.15
CA ALA A 244 -13.21 2.87 -15.74
C ALA A 244 -13.22 3.41 -17.16
N GLY A 245 -12.60 4.57 -17.33
CA GLY A 245 -12.16 5.00 -18.64
C GLY A 245 -11.32 3.83 -19.10
N THR A 246 -11.88 3.04 -19.99
CA THR A 246 -11.27 1.85 -20.55
C THR A 246 -9.98 2.34 -21.19
N LYS A 247 -8.88 2.36 -20.42
CA LYS A 247 -7.55 2.46 -21.02
C LYS A 247 -7.45 1.22 -21.87
N LEU A 248 -7.71 1.37 -23.16
CA LEU A 248 -7.48 0.34 -24.16
C LEU A 248 -5.98 -0.02 -24.05
N ILE A 249 -5.68 -1.11 -23.35
CA ILE A 249 -4.33 -1.68 -23.34
C ILE A 249 -4.18 -2.32 -24.72
N MET A 250 -3.75 -1.49 -25.67
CA MET A 250 -3.41 -1.98 -27.01
C MET A 250 -2.11 -2.78 -26.89
N THR A 251 -2.20 -4.09 -27.08
CA THR A 251 -1.01 -4.89 -27.33
C THR A 251 -0.32 -4.37 -28.60
N ASP A 252 1.02 -4.47 -28.66
CA ASP A 252 1.79 -4.00 -29.82
C ASP A 252 1.29 -4.60 -31.15
N ARG A 253 0.80 -5.83 -31.11
CA ARG A 253 0.16 -6.47 -32.28
C ARG A 253 -1.11 -5.74 -32.71
N LEU A 254 -1.98 -5.42 -31.78
CA LEU A 254 -3.25 -4.73 -32.06
C LEU A 254 -3.00 -3.32 -32.58
N ARG A 255 -2.05 -2.59 -31.94
CA ARG A 255 -1.64 -1.26 -32.39
C ARG A 255 -1.11 -1.28 -33.82
N ASN A 256 -0.20 -2.21 -34.12
CA ASN A 256 0.37 -2.32 -35.44
C ASN A 256 -0.70 -2.71 -36.49
N SER A 257 -1.65 -3.58 -36.13
CA SER A 257 -2.76 -3.97 -37.04
C SER A 257 -3.68 -2.78 -37.34
N VAL A 258 -3.99 -1.94 -36.34
CA VAL A 258 -4.82 -0.74 -36.52
C VAL A 258 -4.10 0.30 -37.40
N VAL A 259 -2.79 0.52 -37.14
CA VAL A 259 -1.98 1.45 -37.96
C VAL A 259 -1.87 0.95 -39.41
N MET A 260 -1.64 -0.34 -39.62
CA MET A 260 -1.57 -0.93 -40.95
C MET A 260 -2.93 -0.82 -41.66
N ALA A 261 -4.04 -1.16 -41.00
CA ALA A 261 -5.37 -1.01 -41.56
C ALA A 261 -5.68 0.44 -41.96
N GLY A 262 -5.33 1.41 -41.09
CA GLY A 262 -5.51 2.84 -41.34
C GLY A 262 -4.72 3.39 -42.52
N LEU A 263 -3.52 2.83 -42.79
CA LEU A 263 -2.68 3.22 -43.92
C LEU A 263 -3.08 2.53 -45.23
N PHE A 264 -3.34 1.22 -45.20
CA PHE A 264 -3.55 0.42 -46.43
C PHE A 264 -4.99 0.50 -46.95
N LEU A 265 -5.98 0.62 -46.09
CA LEU A 265 -7.40 0.67 -46.51
C LEU A 265 -7.72 1.87 -47.42
N PRO A 266 -7.30 3.10 -47.11
CA PRO A 266 -7.50 4.25 -48.00
C PRO A 266 -6.77 4.11 -49.32
N MET A 267 -5.53 3.55 -49.29
CA MET A 267 -4.72 3.33 -50.49
C MET A 267 -5.37 2.31 -51.42
N LEU A 268 -5.91 1.22 -50.89
CA LEU A 268 -6.69 0.25 -51.67
C LEU A 268 -7.94 0.84 -52.30
N LEU A 269 -8.66 1.68 -51.55
CA LEU A 269 -9.85 2.37 -52.06
C LEU A 269 -9.52 3.33 -53.20
N LEU A 270 -8.39 4.05 -53.15
CA LEU A 270 -7.92 4.92 -54.21
C LEU A 270 -7.54 4.14 -55.46
N ILE A 271 -6.80 3.04 -55.31
CA ILE A 271 -6.43 2.15 -56.45
C ILE A 271 -7.70 1.57 -57.10
N PHE A 272 -8.64 1.07 -56.28
CA PHE A 272 -9.89 0.49 -56.79
C PHE A 272 -10.73 1.53 -57.53
N SER A 273 -10.84 2.73 -56.96
CA SER A 273 -11.53 3.85 -57.59
C SER A 273 -10.87 4.28 -58.91
N GLY A 274 -9.54 4.29 -58.98
CA GLY A 274 -8.78 4.57 -60.21
C GLY A 274 -9.02 3.52 -61.31
N ILE A 275 -9.06 2.23 -60.94
CA ILE A 275 -9.35 1.13 -61.88
C ILE A 275 -10.79 1.26 -62.42
N LEU A 276 -11.76 1.56 -61.56
CA LEU A 276 -13.17 1.76 -61.98
C LEU A 276 -13.32 2.98 -62.89
N PHE A 277 -12.61 4.05 -62.63
CA PHE A 277 -12.61 5.24 -63.47
C PHE A 277 -11.98 4.96 -64.85
N TYR A 278 -10.86 4.22 -64.88
CA TYR A 278 -10.20 3.87 -66.12
C TYR A 278 -11.09 2.93 -66.99
N ARG A 279 -11.74 1.95 -66.36
CA ARG A 279 -12.70 1.06 -67.07
C ARG A 279 -13.91 1.79 -67.64
N ARG A 280 -14.39 2.84 -66.96
CA ARG A 280 -15.52 3.66 -67.46
C ARG A 280 -15.14 4.58 -68.63
N LYS A 281 -13.86 4.97 -68.76
CA LYS A 281 -13.40 5.82 -69.85
C LYS A 281 -13.01 5.03 -71.10
N GLY A 282 -12.83 3.73 -71.03
CA GLY A 282 -12.46 2.84 -72.14
C GLY A 282 -13.64 2.04 -72.75
N ALA A 283 -14.85 2.26 -72.25
CA ALA A 283 -16.12 1.83 -72.83
C ALA A 283 -16.87 3.04 -73.38
#